data_04383e825df7038984f0a92b1633f098
#
_entry.id   04383e825df7038984f0a92b1633f098
#
_cell.length_a   1.000
_cell.length_b   1.000
_cell.length_c   1.000
_cell.angle_alpha   90.00
_cell.angle_beta   90.00
_cell.angle_gamma   90.00
#
_symmetry.space_group_name_H-M   'P 1'
#
loop_
_entity.id
_entity.type
_entity.pdbx_description
1 polymer ?
#
loop_
_entity_poly.entity_id
_entity_poly.type
_entity_poly.pdbx_seq_one_letter_code
_entity_poly.pdbx_strand_id
1 'polypeptide(L)'
;MTSEQPPSAAADPRPSRGLVLTVAAVLVALLAVVATVMLWPDDKKPAAAPPPPTPTATATATPAPTPTPTPTPTPTPPYAFFPVGTCFDHPQLSPAIVRSEERPCTGEHDGEVIADLKLPEGLTGDLKINLAILDGCKAAETAAKARQGDARTYYGRPVGPTMANYQQGWRDYTCALTLSNRQGGPKLTGHLR
;
A
#
# COMPACT_ATOMS: atom_id res chain seq x y z
N MET A 1 61.77 7.84 -3.63
CA MET A 1 61.66 6.43 -3.24
C MET A 1 60.32 6.31 -2.57
N THR A 2 59.30 5.98 -3.35
CA THR A 2 57.89 5.87 -2.91
C THR A 2 57.61 4.38 -2.74
N SER A 3 57.40 3.91 -1.49
CA SER A 3 57.06 2.53 -1.20
C SER A 3 55.56 2.32 -1.45
N GLU A 4 55.25 1.53 -2.48
CA GLU A 4 53.92 1.00 -2.75
C GLU A 4 53.64 -0.17 -1.84
N GLN A 5 52.57 -0.07 -1.05
CA GLN A 5 52.09 -1.13 -0.19
C GLN A 5 51.05 -1.99 -0.95
N PRO A 6 51.16 -3.31 -1.02
CA PRO A 6 50.21 -4.13 -1.76
C PRO A 6 48.86 -4.23 -1.01
N PRO A 7 47.74 -4.41 -1.73
CA PRO A 7 46.42 -4.49 -1.14
C PRO A 7 46.22 -5.81 -0.37
N SER A 8 45.71 -5.70 0.85
CA SER A 8 45.31 -6.81 1.69
C SER A 8 44.16 -7.61 1.04
N ALA A 9 44.34 -8.90 0.89
CA ALA A 9 43.34 -9.83 0.44
C ALA A 9 42.17 -9.92 1.44
N ALA A 10 40.96 -9.69 0.95
CA ALA A 10 39.73 -9.88 1.71
C ALA A 10 39.55 -11.38 2.02
N ALA A 11 39.38 -11.72 3.29
CA ALA A 11 39.08 -13.08 3.76
C ALA A 11 37.58 -13.38 3.50
N ASP A 12 37.31 -14.45 2.76
CA ASP A 12 35.93 -14.98 2.59
C ASP A 12 35.37 -15.48 3.95
N PRO A 13 34.17 -15.02 4.34
CA PRO A 13 33.51 -15.50 5.54
C PRO A 13 32.92 -16.89 5.30
N ARG A 14 33.64 -17.95 5.72
CA ARG A 14 33.09 -19.29 5.75
C ARG A 14 31.99 -19.38 6.81
N PRO A 15 30.77 -19.86 6.46
CA PRO A 15 29.70 -20.00 7.45
C PRO A 15 30.13 -21.03 8.53
N SER A 16 30.01 -20.61 9.79
CA SER A 16 30.35 -21.46 10.93
C SER A 16 29.37 -22.64 10.99
N ARG A 17 29.91 -23.86 11.25
CA ARG A 17 29.12 -25.11 11.36
C ARG A 17 27.95 -25.00 12.37
N GLY A 18 28.05 -24.11 13.36
CA GLY A 18 27.00 -23.83 14.31
C GLY A 18 25.77 -23.16 13.69
N LEU A 19 25.94 -22.24 12.71
CA LEU A 19 24.82 -21.54 12.06
C LEU A 19 23.98 -22.50 11.19
N VAL A 20 24.62 -23.46 10.53
CA VAL A 20 23.91 -24.44 9.69
C VAL A 20 23.05 -25.37 10.54
N LEU A 21 23.56 -25.81 11.70
CA LEU A 21 22.81 -26.68 12.61
C LEU A 21 21.60 -26.00 13.25
N THR A 22 21.70 -24.70 13.60
CA THR A 22 20.56 -23.94 14.15
C THR A 22 19.47 -23.71 13.13
N VAL A 23 19.82 -23.42 11.88
CA VAL A 23 18.82 -23.23 10.80
C VAL A 23 18.10 -24.55 10.49
N ALA A 24 18.80 -25.68 10.47
CA ALA A 24 18.19 -26.98 10.25
C ALA A 24 17.20 -27.37 11.36
N ALA A 25 17.52 -27.08 12.62
CA ALA A 25 16.64 -27.37 13.76
C ALA A 25 15.34 -26.53 13.72
N VAL A 26 15.43 -25.26 13.33
CA VAL A 26 14.25 -24.37 13.18
C VAL A 26 13.35 -24.82 12.03
N LEU A 27 13.90 -25.25 10.91
CA LEU A 27 13.13 -25.78 9.78
C LEU A 27 12.36 -27.05 10.14
N VAL A 28 12.97 -27.98 10.86
CA VAL A 28 12.29 -29.19 11.30
C VAL A 28 11.16 -28.90 12.28
N ALA A 29 11.35 -27.97 13.20
CA ALA A 29 10.30 -27.55 14.15
C ALA A 29 9.11 -26.89 13.42
N LEU A 30 9.35 -26.05 12.43
CA LEU A 30 8.29 -25.41 11.62
C LEU A 30 7.50 -26.44 10.80
N LEU A 31 8.17 -27.45 10.22
CA LEU A 31 7.49 -28.50 9.46
C LEU A 31 6.61 -29.37 10.37
N ALA A 32 7.04 -29.64 11.60
CA ALA A 32 6.22 -30.39 12.57
C ALA A 32 4.95 -29.63 12.97
N VAL A 33 5.02 -28.32 13.15
CA VAL A 33 3.84 -27.48 13.46
C VAL A 33 2.84 -27.44 12.30
N VAL A 34 3.33 -27.32 11.06
CA VAL A 34 2.46 -27.33 9.87
C VAL A 34 1.76 -28.67 9.70
N ALA A 35 2.47 -29.79 9.94
CA ALA A 35 1.88 -31.13 9.86
C ALA A 35 0.77 -31.37 10.91
N THR A 36 0.90 -30.82 12.13
CA THR A 36 -0.12 -30.95 13.16
C THR A 36 -1.39 -30.12 12.87
N VAL A 37 -1.25 -28.98 12.21
CA VAL A 37 -2.40 -28.15 11.81
C VAL A 37 -3.16 -28.76 10.62
N MET A 38 -2.47 -29.43 9.69
CA MET A 38 -3.09 -30.08 8.53
C MET A 38 -3.78 -31.41 8.82
N LEU A 39 -3.47 -32.03 9.98
CA LEU A 39 -4.03 -33.34 10.37
C LEU A 39 -5.15 -33.23 11.40
N TRP A 40 -5.69 -32.04 11.68
CA TRP A 40 -6.83 -31.88 12.56
C TRP A 40 -8.09 -32.35 11.82
N PRO A 41 -8.81 -33.37 12.30
CA PRO A 41 -10.04 -33.80 11.68
C PRO A 41 -11.14 -32.76 11.92
N ASP A 42 -11.78 -32.32 10.85
CA ASP A 42 -13.00 -31.52 10.88
C ASP A 42 -14.14 -32.35 11.48
N ASP A 43 -14.39 -32.23 12.76
CA ASP A 43 -15.52 -32.87 13.42
C ASP A 43 -16.78 -31.98 13.39
N LYS A 44 -17.81 -32.58 12.78
CA LYS A 44 -19.25 -32.36 12.97
C LYS A 44 -19.94 -31.27 12.14
N LYS A 45 -20.37 -31.74 10.98
CA LYS A 45 -21.58 -31.23 10.34
C LYS A 45 -22.80 -31.54 11.22
N PRO A 46 -23.57 -30.54 11.67
CA PRO A 46 -24.83 -30.78 12.37
C PRO A 46 -25.85 -31.43 11.42
N ALA A 47 -26.52 -32.49 11.88
CA ALA A 47 -27.63 -33.14 11.20
C ALA A 47 -28.77 -32.15 10.97
N ALA A 48 -29.32 -32.16 9.77
CA ALA A 48 -30.46 -31.34 9.38
C ALA A 48 -31.68 -31.70 10.24
N ALA A 49 -32.28 -30.71 10.88
CA ALA A 49 -33.58 -30.84 11.60
C ALA A 49 -34.72 -31.01 10.54
N PRO A 50 -35.77 -31.79 10.86
CA PRO A 50 -36.92 -31.95 9.99
C PRO A 50 -37.65 -30.62 9.73
N PRO A 51 -38.27 -30.42 8.55
CA PRO A 51 -38.91 -29.16 8.21
C PRO A 51 -40.16 -28.93 9.10
N PRO A 52 -40.38 -27.70 9.58
CA PRO A 52 -41.58 -27.33 10.30
C PRO A 52 -42.81 -27.31 9.34
N PRO A 53 -44.06 -27.51 9.90
CA PRO A 53 -45.25 -27.50 9.08
C PRO A 53 -45.49 -26.14 8.41
N THR A 54 -45.92 -26.17 7.17
CA THR A 54 -46.21 -25.00 6.32
C THR A 54 -47.32 -24.14 6.98
N PRO A 55 -47.05 -22.87 7.34
CA PRO A 55 -48.11 -21.97 7.79
C PRO A 55 -48.94 -21.51 6.57
N THR A 56 -50.25 -21.59 6.72
CA THR A 56 -51.26 -21.03 5.82
C THR A 56 -50.99 -19.53 5.59
N ALA A 57 -50.87 -19.11 4.34
CA ALA A 57 -50.59 -17.72 3.95
C ALA A 57 -51.70 -16.79 4.43
N THR A 58 -51.46 -16.05 5.50
CA THR A 58 -52.19 -14.81 5.82
C THR A 58 -51.64 -13.71 4.96
N ALA A 59 -52.48 -13.04 4.17
CA ALA A 59 -52.08 -11.94 3.29
C ALA A 59 -51.50 -10.82 4.17
N THR A 60 -50.16 -10.73 4.18
CA THR A 60 -49.40 -9.67 4.85
C THR A 60 -49.43 -8.42 3.95
N ALA A 61 -49.92 -7.30 4.47
CA ALA A 61 -49.88 -6.00 3.85
C ALA A 61 -48.43 -5.69 3.44
N THR A 62 -48.22 -5.31 2.19
CA THR A 62 -46.91 -4.88 1.66
C THR A 62 -46.40 -3.72 2.49
N PRO A 63 -45.24 -3.83 3.18
CA PRO A 63 -44.67 -2.69 3.88
C PRO A 63 -44.30 -1.59 2.88
N ALA A 64 -44.65 -0.35 3.22
CA ALA A 64 -44.24 0.81 2.46
C ALA A 64 -42.69 0.85 2.35
N PRO A 65 -42.11 1.23 1.21
CA PRO A 65 -40.66 1.31 1.04
C PRO A 65 -40.07 2.25 2.10
N THR A 66 -39.20 1.73 2.95
CA THR A 66 -38.42 2.54 3.90
C THR A 66 -37.56 3.53 3.09
N PRO A 67 -37.57 4.84 3.39
CA PRO A 67 -36.74 5.79 2.67
C PRO A 67 -35.26 5.37 2.78
N THR A 68 -34.62 5.18 1.64
CA THR A 68 -33.17 4.91 1.58
C THR A 68 -32.43 6.10 2.19
N PRO A 69 -31.54 5.90 3.17
CA PRO A 69 -30.79 7.01 3.74
C PRO A 69 -29.99 7.71 2.65
N THR A 70 -30.17 9.02 2.50
CA THR A 70 -29.35 9.85 1.61
C THR A 70 -27.91 9.76 2.09
N PRO A 71 -26.93 9.40 1.22
CA PRO A 71 -25.53 9.31 1.62
C PRO A 71 -25.05 10.68 2.13
N THR A 72 -24.55 10.72 3.35
CA THR A 72 -23.90 11.91 3.90
C THR A 72 -22.64 12.18 3.08
N PRO A 73 -22.41 13.40 2.57
CA PRO A 73 -21.22 13.71 1.80
C PRO A 73 -19.97 13.45 2.65
N THR A 74 -19.05 12.63 2.13
CA THR A 74 -17.76 12.39 2.76
C THR A 74 -16.93 13.67 2.71
N PRO A 75 -16.41 14.18 3.82
CA PRO A 75 -15.59 15.37 3.82
C PRO A 75 -14.34 15.18 2.95
N THR A 76 -13.99 16.20 2.15
CA THR A 76 -12.80 16.20 1.29
C THR A 76 -11.58 16.64 2.08
N PRO A 77 -10.42 15.94 2.01
CA PRO A 77 -9.20 16.37 2.64
C PRO A 77 -8.75 17.78 2.19
N PRO A 78 -8.16 18.59 3.10
CA PRO A 78 -7.66 19.92 2.75
C PRO A 78 -6.29 19.91 2.04
N TYR A 79 -5.84 18.77 1.57
CA TYR A 79 -4.61 18.55 0.80
C TYR A 79 -4.93 17.71 -0.45
N ALA A 80 -3.98 17.62 -1.38
CA ALA A 80 -4.15 16.82 -2.58
C ALA A 80 -4.28 15.33 -2.19
N PHE A 81 -5.46 14.78 -2.42
CA PHE A 81 -5.78 13.37 -2.21
C PHE A 81 -6.58 12.91 -3.44
N PHE A 82 -5.97 12.06 -4.23
CA PHE A 82 -6.56 11.56 -5.48
C PHE A 82 -6.78 10.06 -5.40
N PRO A 83 -7.88 9.53 -5.95
CA PRO A 83 -8.12 8.09 -6.02
C PRO A 83 -7.02 7.33 -6.78
N VAL A 84 -6.90 6.03 -6.51
CA VAL A 84 -5.99 5.14 -7.27
C VAL A 84 -6.29 5.20 -8.77
N GLY A 85 -5.22 5.27 -9.57
CA GLY A 85 -5.30 5.41 -11.03
C GLY A 85 -5.42 6.86 -11.52
N THR A 86 -5.53 7.85 -10.63
CA THR A 86 -5.54 9.27 -11.02
C THR A 86 -4.13 9.71 -11.44
N CYS A 87 -4.05 10.31 -12.62
CA CYS A 87 -2.84 10.97 -13.12
C CYS A 87 -2.85 12.44 -12.69
N PHE A 88 -1.68 13.00 -12.35
CA PHE A 88 -1.59 14.34 -11.81
C PHE A 88 -0.26 15.02 -12.11
N ASP A 89 -0.25 16.36 -12.08
CA ASP A 89 0.96 17.18 -11.99
C ASP A 89 1.22 17.60 -10.53
N HIS A 90 2.51 17.68 -10.16
CA HIS A 90 2.95 18.02 -8.81
C HIS A 90 3.83 19.28 -8.83
N PRO A 91 3.62 20.26 -7.93
CA PRO A 91 4.31 21.56 -7.99
C PRO A 91 5.84 21.47 -7.84
N GLN A 92 6.36 20.43 -7.19
CA GLN A 92 7.81 20.22 -7.13
C GLN A 92 8.42 19.67 -8.43
N LEU A 93 7.62 19.15 -9.35
CA LEU A 93 8.03 18.60 -10.64
C LEU A 93 7.64 19.54 -11.78
N SER A 94 6.46 20.13 -11.70
CA SER A 94 5.91 21.08 -12.65
C SER A 94 5.79 22.48 -12.01
N PRO A 95 6.76 23.38 -12.21
CA PRO A 95 6.82 24.67 -11.49
C PRO A 95 5.74 25.68 -11.91
N ALA A 96 5.01 25.39 -12.96
CA ALA A 96 3.92 26.26 -13.44
C ALA A 96 2.67 26.19 -12.56
N ILE A 97 2.57 25.21 -11.65
CA ILE A 97 1.43 25.01 -10.75
C ILE A 97 1.84 25.22 -9.29
N VAL A 98 0.88 25.63 -8.45
CA VAL A 98 1.12 25.90 -7.02
C VAL A 98 0.64 24.76 -6.11
N ARG A 99 -0.18 23.87 -6.64
CA ARG A 99 -0.71 22.67 -5.95
C ARG A 99 -0.83 21.52 -6.95
N SER A 100 -0.92 20.28 -6.44
CA SER A 100 -1.14 19.14 -7.31
C SER A 100 -2.50 19.22 -7.99
N GLU A 101 -2.54 18.91 -9.27
CA GLU A 101 -3.71 19.00 -10.15
C GLU A 101 -3.89 17.70 -10.93
N GLU A 102 -5.14 17.23 -11.04
CA GLU A 102 -5.45 16.08 -11.90
C GLU A 102 -5.15 16.38 -13.36
N ARG A 103 -4.68 15.37 -14.08
CA ARG A 103 -4.40 15.40 -15.51
C ARG A 103 -5.02 14.21 -16.21
N PRO A 104 -5.38 14.34 -17.48
CA PRO A 104 -5.72 13.18 -18.30
C PRO A 104 -4.50 12.25 -18.44
N CYS A 105 -4.66 10.96 -18.14
CA CYS A 105 -3.56 10.00 -18.25
C CYS A 105 -3.11 9.74 -19.69
N THR A 106 -3.88 10.16 -20.69
CA THR A 106 -3.51 10.07 -22.11
C THR A 106 -2.56 11.18 -22.57
N GLY A 107 -2.31 12.19 -21.71
CA GLY A 107 -1.36 13.28 -21.96
C GLY A 107 -0.15 13.20 -21.05
N GLU A 108 0.75 14.20 -21.17
CA GLU A 108 1.89 14.33 -20.26
C GLU A 108 1.43 14.68 -18.85
N HIS A 109 1.94 13.95 -17.86
CA HIS A 109 1.67 14.17 -16.43
C HIS A 109 2.84 13.70 -15.57
N ASP A 110 2.97 14.24 -14.37
CA ASP A 110 4.12 13.94 -13.51
C ASP A 110 4.04 12.57 -12.87
N GLY A 111 2.86 12.13 -12.45
CA GLY A 111 2.71 10.88 -11.71
C GLY A 111 1.31 10.29 -11.74
N GLU A 112 1.20 9.04 -11.30
CA GLU A 112 -0.06 8.31 -11.14
C GLU A 112 -0.14 7.71 -9.74
N VAL A 113 -1.33 7.79 -9.12
CA VAL A 113 -1.62 7.21 -7.80
C VAL A 113 -1.74 5.69 -7.93
N ILE A 114 -0.99 4.97 -7.09
CA ILE A 114 -0.90 3.50 -7.11
C ILE A 114 -1.54 2.83 -5.88
N ALA A 115 -1.74 3.58 -4.79
CA ALA A 115 -2.41 3.09 -3.58
C ALA A 115 -2.93 4.24 -2.72
N ASP A 116 -4.03 3.99 -2.01
CA ASP A 116 -4.57 4.83 -0.95
C ASP A 116 -4.44 4.08 0.38
N LEU A 117 -3.93 4.76 1.39
CA LEU A 117 -3.62 4.17 2.69
C LEU A 117 -4.02 5.12 3.82
N LYS A 118 -3.98 4.62 5.05
CA LYS A 118 -4.32 5.40 6.24
C LYS A 118 -3.22 5.34 7.28
N LEU A 119 -2.84 6.48 7.83
CA LEU A 119 -1.88 6.60 8.92
C LEU A 119 -2.43 5.98 10.21
N PRO A 120 -1.57 5.33 11.01
CA PRO A 120 -1.92 4.86 12.34
C PRO A 120 -2.17 6.03 13.29
N GLU A 121 -2.78 5.73 14.42
CA GLU A 121 -2.96 6.71 15.50
C GLU A 121 -1.67 6.95 16.29
N GLY A 122 -1.63 8.05 17.04
CA GLY A 122 -0.55 8.34 17.99
C GLY A 122 0.74 8.89 17.40
N LEU A 123 0.77 9.27 16.12
CA LEU A 123 1.93 9.94 15.53
C LEU A 123 2.07 11.37 16.08
N THR A 124 3.30 11.76 16.40
CA THR A 124 3.63 13.08 16.92
C THR A 124 4.73 13.73 16.10
N GLY A 125 4.41 14.85 15.44
CA GLY A 125 5.32 15.64 14.61
C GLY A 125 5.38 15.18 13.14
N ASP A 126 5.66 16.16 12.26
CA ASP A 126 5.69 15.95 10.80
C ASP A 126 6.72 14.90 10.38
N LEU A 127 7.86 14.82 11.06
CA LEU A 127 8.87 13.81 10.73
C LEU A 127 8.33 12.37 10.86
N LYS A 128 7.61 12.07 11.96
CA LYS A 128 7.03 10.72 12.17
C LYS A 128 5.92 10.43 11.17
N ILE A 129 5.11 11.42 10.83
CA ILE A 129 4.08 11.31 9.80
C ILE A 129 4.74 10.99 8.45
N ASN A 130 5.73 11.77 8.04
CA ASN A 130 6.43 11.56 6.79
C ASN A 130 7.11 10.18 6.71
N LEU A 131 7.77 9.74 7.79
CA LEU A 131 8.38 8.41 7.84
C LEU A 131 7.33 7.29 7.75
N ALA A 132 6.19 7.43 8.42
CA ALA A 132 5.10 6.46 8.34
C ALA A 132 4.49 6.38 6.93
N ILE A 133 4.31 7.52 6.25
CA ILE A 133 3.86 7.59 4.86
C ILE A 133 4.86 6.89 3.93
N LEU A 134 6.14 7.24 4.03
CA LEU A 134 7.18 6.64 3.20
C LEU A 134 7.29 5.12 3.43
N ASP A 135 7.20 4.68 4.67
CA ASP A 135 7.26 3.25 5.00
C ASP A 135 6.04 2.50 4.48
N GLY A 136 4.85 3.07 4.67
CA GLY A 136 3.61 2.48 4.20
C GLY A 136 3.54 2.33 2.68
N CYS A 137 4.14 3.24 1.92
CA CYS A 137 4.15 3.18 0.45
C CYS A 137 5.10 2.13 -0.14
N LYS A 138 6.11 1.65 0.59
CA LYS A 138 7.18 0.76 0.07
C LYS A 138 6.64 -0.47 -0.65
N ALA A 139 5.66 -1.16 -0.08
CA ALA A 139 5.12 -2.37 -0.68
C ALA A 139 4.39 -2.10 -2.00
N ALA A 140 3.53 -1.07 -2.02
CA ALA A 140 2.80 -0.65 -3.21
C ALA A 140 3.73 -0.16 -4.32
N GLU A 141 4.74 0.65 -3.98
CA GLU A 141 5.76 1.11 -4.91
C GLU A 141 6.57 -0.04 -5.51
N THR A 142 7.01 -0.98 -4.69
CA THR A 142 7.78 -2.14 -5.15
C THR A 142 6.96 -2.97 -6.13
N ALA A 143 5.71 -3.27 -5.79
CA ALA A 143 4.80 -4.03 -6.65
C ALA A 143 4.49 -3.27 -7.96
N ALA A 144 4.23 -1.97 -7.88
CA ALA A 144 3.93 -1.16 -9.06
C ALA A 144 5.16 -1.04 -10.00
N LYS A 145 6.36 -0.82 -9.47
CA LYS A 145 7.61 -0.80 -10.26
C LYS A 145 7.86 -2.14 -10.97
N ALA A 146 7.63 -3.26 -10.28
CA ALA A 146 7.80 -4.59 -10.87
C ALA A 146 6.84 -4.84 -12.04
N ARG A 147 5.61 -4.33 -11.98
CA ARG A 147 4.63 -4.47 -13.06
C ARG A 147 4.98 -3.70 -14.33
N GLN A 148 5.78 -2.61 -14.24
CA GLN A 148 6.10 -1.80 -15.42
C GLN A 148 6.83 -2.62 -16.49
N GLY A 149 7.75 -3.51 -16.10
CA GLY A 149 8.45 -4.42 -17.02
C GLY A 149 9.34 -3.72 -18.05
N ASP A 150 9.68 -2.47 -17.81
CA ASP A 150 10.59 -1.66 -18.65
C ASP A 150 11.86 -1.27 -17.88
N ALA A 151 12.83 -0.68 -18.59
CA ALA A 151 14.12 -0.27 -18.02
C ALA A 151 14.08 1.14 -17.39
N ARG A 152 12.91 1.78 -17.28
CA ARG A 152 12.80 3.13 -16.72
C ARG A 152 12.92 3.10 -15.19
N THR A 153 13.46 4.19 -14.65
CA THR A 153 13.52 4.38 -13.21
C THR A 153 12.26 5.12 -12.74
N TYR A 154 11.58 4.53 -11.77
CA TYR A 154 10.38 5.10 -11.15
C TYR A 154 10.68 5.53 -9.71
N TYR A 155 10.18 6.69 -9.34
CA TYR A 155 10.35 7.29 -8.01
C TYR A 155 9.01 7.32 -7.28
N GLY A 156 9.02 6.97 -5.98
CA GLY A 156 7.88 7.16 -5.12
C GLY A 156 7.63 8.64 -4.84
N ARG A 157 6.36 9.05 -4.92
CA ARG A 157 5.90 10.41 -4.61
C ARG A 157 4.64 10.35 -3.77
N PRO A 158 4.74 10.03 -2.47
CA PRO A 158 3.57 10.02 -1.62
C PRO A 158 3.06 11.43 -1.32
N VAL A 159 1.75 11.54 -1.12
CA VAL A 159 1.08 12.78 -0.69
C VAL A 159 0.18 12.45 0.50
N GLY A 160 0.29 13.22 1.58
CA GLY A 160 -0.48 12.98 2.80
C GLY A 160 -0.60 14.21 3.68
N PRO A 161 -1.22 14.05 4.86
CA PRO A 161 -1.47 15.14 5.78
C PRO A 161 -0.19 15.70 6.42
N THR A 162 -0.19 17.00 6.68
CA THR A 162 0.71 17.62 7.66
C THR A 162 0.27 17.25 9.07
N MET A 163 1.11 17.57 10.08
CA MET A 163 0.73 17.39 11.49
C MET A 163 -0.58 18.14 11.84
N ALA A 164 -0.78 19.34 11.30
CA ALA A 164 -1.99 20.11 11.54
C ALA A 164 -3.25 19.42 11.01
N ASN A 165 -3.17 18.84 9.82
CA ASN A 165 -4.27 18.06 9.23
C ASN A 165 -4.49 16.75 10.01
N TYR A 166 -3.41 16.09 10.41
CA TYR A 166 -3.47 14.86 11.19
C TYR A 166 -4.16 15.07 12.55
N GLN A 167 -3.90 16.18 13.24
CA GLN A 167 -4.57 16.55 14.48
C GLN A 167 -6.08 16.83 14.31
N GLN A 168 -6.51 17.23 13.11
CA GLN A 168 -7.92 17.38 12.74
C GLN A 168 -8.61 16.06 12.36
N GLY A 169 -7.89 14.94 12.42
CA GLY A 169 -8.43 13.62 12.10
C GLY A 169 -8.18 13.15 10.66
N TRP A 170 -7.54 13.97 9.81
CA TRP A 170 -7.16 13.57 8.46
C TRP A 170 -5.98 12.60 8.50
N ARG A 171 -6.18 11.37 8.06
CA ARG A 171 -5.15 10.31 8.12
C ARG A 171 -4.90 9.64 6.79
N ASP A 172 -5.76 9.89 5.80
CA ASP A 172 -5.65 9.28 4.49
C ASP A 172 -4.46 9.86 3.73
N TYR A 173 -3.72 9.01 3.02
CA TYR A 173 -2.60 9.41 2.17
C TYR A 173 -2.52 8.53 0.95
N THR A 174 -1.92 9.04 -0.11
CA THR A 174 -1.75 8.34 -1.38
C THR A 174 -0.29 8.03 -1.64
N CYS A 175 -0.03 6.87 -2.25
CA CYS A 175 1.25 6.52 -2.83
C CYS A 175 1.17 6.72 -4.33
N ALA A 176 2.17 7.34 -4.93
CA ALA A 176 2.22 7.54 -6.37
C ALA A 176 3.60 7.21 -6.93
N LEU A 177 3.68 6.93 -8.22
CA LEU A 177 4.93 6.81 -8.96
C LEU A 177 5.08 7.92 -9.99
N THR A 178 6.30 8.38 -10.16
CA THR A 178 6.71 9.39 -11.13
C THR A 178 7.95 8.92 -11.91
N LEU A 179 8.21 9.48 -13.11
CA LEU A 179 9.45 9.21 -13.85
C LEU A 179 10.60 10.13 -13.43
N SER A 180 10.35 11.14 -12.60
CA SER A 180 11.36 12.06 -12.14
C SER A 180 11.19 12.39 -10.66
N ASN A 181 12.30 12.66 -9.99
CA ASN A 181 12.33 13.27 -8.66
C ASN A 181 12.82 14.73 -8.70
N ARG A 182 13.02 15.31 -9.91
CA ARG A 182 13.51 16.66 -10.14
C ARG A 182 12.52 17.46 -10.98
N GLN A 183 12.50 18.76 -10.73
CA GLN A 183 11.74 19.71 -11.50
C GLN A 183 12.10 19.66 -13.00
N GLY A 184 11.09 19.68 -13.87
CA GLY A 184 11.26 19.65 -15.31
C GLY A 184 11.83 18.34 -15.86
N GLY A 185 11.82 17.26 -15.08
CA GLY A 185 12.25 15.93 -15.54
C GLY A 185 11.23 15.24 -16.45
N PRO A 186 11.53 14.00 -16.89
CA PRO A 186 10.64 13.26 -17.79
C PRO A 186 9.27 13.00 -17.14
N LYS A 187 8.22 13.03 -17.97
CA LYS A 187 6.82 12.81 -17.60
C LYS A 187 6.30 11.47 -18.09
N LEU A 188 5.27 10.98 -17.44
CA LEU A 188 4.45 9.88 -17.96
C LEU A 188 3.57 10.40 -19.10
N THR A 189 3.26 9.52 -20.07
CA THR A 189 2.39 9.82 -21.23
C THR A 189 1.25 8.79 -21.38
N GLY A 190 1.01 8.00 -20.36
CA GLY A 190 0.00 6.96 -20.30
C GLY A 190 -0.08 6.37 -18.90
N HIS A 191 -1.09 5.54 -18.65
CA HIS A 191 -1.22 4.82 -17.40
C HIS A 191 -0.01 3.92 -17.09
N LEU A 192 0.30 3.80 -15.81
CA LEU A 192 1.15 2.75 -15.29
C LEU A 192 0.50 1.37 -15.52
N ARG A 193 1.32 0.32 -15.55
CA ARG A 193 0.86 -1.08 -15.75
C ARG A 193 0.54 -1.77 -14.43
#